data_1fead325ea42d2d947ea39bac3efa5df
#
_entry.id   1fead325ea42d2d947ea39bac3efa5df
#
_cell.length_a   1.000
_cell.length_b   1.000
_cell.length_c   1.000
_cell.angle_alpha   90.00
_cell.angle_beta   90.00
_cell.angle_gamma   90.00
#
_symmetry.space_group_name_H-M   'P 1'
#
loop_
_entity.id
_entity.type
_entity.pdbx_description
1 polymer ?
#
loop_
_entity_poly.entity_id
_entity_poly.type
_entity_poly.pdbx_seq_one_letter_code
_entity_poly.pdbx_strand_id
1 'polypeptide(L)'
;MRQGDAQSYGEIAKLIAEVINKVPDAQVMGDLDATVAWAKANGGDTSKLAITGFCWGGRITWLYNAHNPAVKAGAAWYGRLVGTPSALAPKNPVDLAGNLNGPVLGLYGGNDPGIPQDSVDKMKAALAAGSGAARKSEFVVYPEAPHAFHADYRPSYRKEAADDGWKRCIAWLKANGVA
;
A
#
# COMPACT_ATOMS: atom_id res chain seq x y z
N MET A 1 -7.34 -1.44 18.31
CA MET A 1 -8.11 -1.51 17.05
C MET A 1 -9.57 -1.71 17.38
N ARG A 2 -10.50 -1.29 16.52
CA ARG A 2 -11.96 -1.46 16.76
C ARG A 2 -12.38 -2.93 16.86
N GLN A 3 -11.66 -3.82 16.18
CA GLN A 3 -11.92 -5.27 16.13
C GLN A 3 -11.00 -6.07 17.07
N GLY A 4 -10.31 -5.43 18.00
CA GLY A 4 -9.37 -6.06 18.90
C GLY A 4 -7.94 -6.16 18.37
N ASP A 5 -7.11 -6.93 19.04
CA ASP A 5 -5.71 -7.11 18.67
C ASP A 5 -5.58 -8.15 17.53
N ALA A 6 -4.94 -7.77 16.44
CA ALA A 6 -4.70 -8.67 15.31
C ALA A 6 -3.85 -9.90 15.68
N GLN A 7 -2.97 -9.78 16.67
CA GLN A 7 -2.13 -10.89 17.13
C GLN A 7 -2.94 -12.00 17.83
N SER A 8 -4.10 -11.65 18.39
CA SER A 8 -4.97 -12.63 19.08
C SER A 8 -5.62 -13.64 18.14
N TYR A 9 -5.60 -13.41 16.83
CA TYR A 9 -6.23 -14.32 15.85
C TYR A 9 -5.39 -15.58 15.57
N GLY A 10 -4.10 -15.61 15.93
CA GLY A 10 -3.21 -16.76 15.76
C GLY A 10 -2.89 -17.11 14.29
N GLU A 11 -3.93 -17.16 13.45
CA GLU A 11 -3.80 -17.49 12.01
C GLU A 11 -4.22 -16.34 11.11
N ILE A 12 -3.39 -16.08 10.09
CA ILE A 12 -3.65 -15.00 9.12
C ILE A 12 -4.96 -15.22 8.34
N ALA A 13 -5.27 -16.45 7.98
CA ALA A 13 -6.50 -16.76 7.26
C ALA A 13 -7.76 -16.39 8.08
N LYS A 14 -7.72 -16.62 9.39
CA LYS A 14 -8.78 -16.23 10.32
C LYS A 14 -8.89 -14.70 10.42
N LEU A 15 -7.79 -14.01 10.58
CA LEU A 15 -7.74 -12.53 10.59
C LEU A 15 -8.33 -11.94 9.31
N ILE A 16 -7.98 -12.50 8.14
CA ILE A 16 -8.54 -12.06 6.86
C ILE A 16 -10.06 -12.27 6.82
N ALA A 17 -10.55 -13.45 7.19
CA ALA A 17 -11.97 -13.79 7.10
C ALA A 17 -12.84 -13.03 8.12
N GLU A 18 -12.37 -12.88 9.34
CA GLU A 18 -13.16 -12.35 10.45
C GLU A 18 -13.04 -10.83 10.60
N VAL A 19 -11.94 -10.22 10.12
CA VAL A 19 -11.67 -8.80 10.25
C VAL A 19 -11.52 -8.12 8.89
N ILE A 20 -10.46 -8.43 8.14
CA ILE A 20 -10.08 -7.66 6.95
C ILE A 20 -11.20 -7.62 5.92
N ASN A 21 -11.83 -8.77 5.65
CA ASN A 21 -12.92 -8.87 4.68
C ASN A 21 -14.24 -8.22 5.15
N LYS A 22 -14.31 -7.77 6.41
CA LYS A 22 -15.51 -7.14 6.99
C LYS A 22 -15.32 -5.65 7.24
N VAL A 23 -14.12 -5.11 7.03
CA VAL A 23 -13.83 -3.69 7.23
C VAL A 23 -14.06 -2.93 5.92
N PRO A 24 -15.00 -1.96 5.87
CA PRO A 24 -15.18 -1.12 4.71
C PRO A 24 -13.96 -0.25 4.43
N ASP A 25 -13.60 -0.07 3.15
CA ASP A 25 -12.54 0.87 2.76
C ASP A 25 -12.80 2.28 3.33
N ALA A 26 -14.05 2.74 3.33
CA ALA A 26 -14.41 4.05 3.87
C ALA A 26 -14.08 4.19 5.37
N GLN A 27 -14.22 3.11 6.16
CA GLN A 27 -13.81 3.11 7.56
C GLN A 27 -12.29 3.27 7.68
N VAL A 28 -11.53 2.55 6.86
CA VAL A 28 -10.05 2.64 6.88
C VAL A 28 -9.58 4.04 6.51
N MET A 29 -10.18 4.65 5.49
CA MET A 29 -9.86 6.03 5.11
C MET A 29 -10.12 6.99 6.27
N GLY A 30 -11.29 6.90 6.92
CA GLY A 30 -11.62 7.74 8.07
C GLY A 30 -10.73 7.51 9.30
N ASP A 31 -10.30 6.27 9.56
CA ASP A 31 -9.37 5.94 10.65
C ASP A 31 -7.96 6.52 10.39
N LEU A 32 -7.53 6.51 9.13
CA LEU A 32 -6.27 7.15 8.73
C LEU A 32 -6.34 8.68 8.79
N ASP A 33 -7.45 9.28 8.37
CA ASP A 33 -7.67 10.73 8.51
C ASP A 33 -7.66 11.16 9.98
N ALA A 34 -8.31 10.39 10.86
CA ALA A 34 -8.26 10.62 12.30
C ALA A 34 -6.84 10.48 12.87
N THR A 35 -6.05 9.53 12.36
CA THR A 35 -4.64 9.37 12.74
C THR A 35 -3.80 10.58 12.34
N VAL A 36 -4.00 11.11 11.13
CA VAL A 36 -3.32 12.34 10.67
C VAL A 36 -3.72 13.54 11.51
N ALA A 37 -5.00 13.68 11.83
CA ALA A 37 -5.49 14.76 12.69
C ALA A 37 -4.88 14.68 14.10
N TRP A 38 -4.82 13.47 14.66
CA TRP A 38 -4.17 13.23 15.94
C TRP A 38 -2.67 13.56 15.91
N ALA A 39 -1.96 13.10 14.87
CA ALA A 39 -0.54 13.40 14.70
C ALA A 39 -0.28 14.92 14.65
N LYS A 40 -1.08 15.66 13.90
CA LYS A 40 -1.01 17.12 13.83
C LYS A 40 -1.22 17.77 15.20
N ALA A 41 -2.23 17.31 15.94
CA ALA A 41 -2.52 17.84 17.29
C ALA A 41 -1.43 17.52 18.30
N ASN A 42 -0.60 16.51 18.06
CA ASN A 42 0.50 16.06 18.91
C ASN A 42 1.90 16.42 18.36
N GLY A 43 2.02 17.45 17.53
CA GLY A 43 3.29 17.98 17.06
C GLY A 43 3.86 17.32 15.82
N GLY A 44 3.10 16.45 15.14
CA GLY A 44 3.50 15.86 13.86
C GLY A 44 3.44 16.88 12.72
N ASP A 45 4.46 16.89 11.88
CA ASP A 45 4.50 17.72 10.67
C ASP A 45 3.73 17.05 9.54
N THR A 46 2.43 17.36 9.43
CA THR A 46 1.57 16.81 8.38
C THR A 46 1.84 17.39 6.98
N SER A 47 2.72 18.36 6.84
CA SER A 47 3.20 18.81 5.53
C SER A 47 4.17 17.80 4.88
N LYS A 48 4.68 16.87 5.67
CA LYS A 48 5.57 15.76 5.27
C LYS A 48 4.87 14.40 5.35
N LEU A 49 3.57 14.36 5.10
CA LEU A 49 2.77 13.13 5.20
C LEU A 49 3.12 12.14 4.09
N ALA A 50 3.45 10.92 4.49
CA ALA A 50 3.55 9.78 3.58
C ALA A 50 2.81 8.57 4.14
N ILE A 51 2.60 7.58 3.29
CA ILE A 51 2.01 6.31 3.68
C ILE A 51 2.80 5.13 3.14
N THR A 52 3.02 4.12 3.98
CA THR A 52 3.56 2.82 3.56
C THR A 52 2.73 1.69 4.16
N GLY A 53 2.69 0.56 3.48
CA GLY A 53 1.94 -0.59 3.97
C GLY A 53 2.26 -1.86 3.18
N PHE A 54 2.01 -3.00 3.84
CA PHE A 54 2.35 -4.34 3.37
C PHE A 54 1.09 -5.15 3.12
N CYS A 55 1.07 -6.00 2.10
CA CYS A 55 -0.06 -6.88 1.79
C CYS A 55 -1.38 -6.08 1.63
N TRP A 56 -2.37 -6.32 2.48
CA TRP A 56 -3.59 -5.50 2.52
C TRP A 56 -3.28 -4.01 2.76
N GLY A 57 -2.32 -3.70 3.65
CA GLY A 57 -1.84 -2.34 3.86
C GLY A 57 -1.18 -1.72 2.62
N GLY A 58 -0.54 -2.53 1.76
CA GLY A 58 -0.04 -2.09 0.46
C GLY A 58 -1.16 -1.67 -0.49
N ARG A 59 -2.30 -2.38 -0.48
CA ARG A 59 -3.51 -1.93 -1.19
C ARG A 59 -4.02 -0.61 -0.61
N ILE A 60 -4.11 -0.50 0.70
CA ILE A 60 -4.55 0.74 1.40
C ILE A 60 -3.63 1.92 1.07
N THR A 61 -2.34 1.71 0.91
CA THR A 61 -1.39 2.77 0.50
C THR A 61 -1.84 3.45 -0.80
N TRP A 62 -2.23 2.69 -1.82
CA TRP A 62 -2.74 3.25 -3.06
C TRP A 62 -4.05 4.01 -2.87
N LEU A 63 -4.99 3.42 -2.12
CA LEU A 63 -6.30 4.02 -1.87
C LEU A 63 -6.19 5.33 -1.08
N TYR A 64 -5.42 5.32 -0.01
CA TYR A 64 -5.27 6.50 0.84
C TYR A 64 -4.50 7.63 0.13
N ASN A 65 -3.53 7.28 -0.71
CA ASN A 65 -2.84 8.28 -1.54
C ASN A 65 -3.80 8.99 -2.51
N ALA A 66 -4.78 8.28 -3.07
CA ALA A 66 -5.82 8.89 -3.90
C ALA A 66 -6.86 9.67 -3.07
N HIS A 67 -7.05 9.30 -1.79
CA HIS A 67 -8.04 9.88 -0.89
C HIS A 67 -7.57 11.20 -0.26
N ASN A 68 -6.35 11.23 0.30
CA ASN A 68 -5.89 12.37 1.09
C ASN A 68 -4.92 13.26 0.29
N PRO A 69 -5.31 14.52 -0.01
CA PRO A 69 -4.50 15.43 -0.82
C PRO A 69 -3.20 15.90 -0.14
N ALA A 70 -3.04 15.68 1.17
CA ALA A 70 -1.80 16.02 1.88
C ALA A 70 -0.70 14.98 1.71
N VAL A 71 -1.00 13.77 1.20
CA VAL A 71 -0.01 12.72 1.01
C VAL A 71 1.00 13.10 -0.08
N LYS A 72 2.27 13.20 0.31
CA LYS A 72 3.39 13.58 -0.58
C LYS A 72 3.95 12.40 -1.36
N ALA A 73 3.96 11.20 -0.74
CA ALA A 73 4.46 9.97 -1.34
C ALA A 73 3.85 8.73 -0.70
N GLY A 74 3.87 7.62 -1.41
CA GLY A 74 3.54 6.31 -0.89
C GLY A 74 4.60 5.26 -1.20
N ALA A 75 4.67 4.19 -0.39
CA ALA A 75 5.42 2.98 -0.70
C ALA A 75 4.53 1.76 -0.44
N ALA A 76 4.11 1.08 -1.51
CA ALA A 76 3.15 -0.02 -1.47
C ALA A 76 3.86 -1.36 -1.68
N TRP A 77 3.85 -2.22 -0.66
CA TRP A 77 4.50 -3.52 -0.69
C TRP A 77 3.49 -4.62 -0.97
N TYR A 78 3.67 -5.30 -2.08
CA TYR A 78 2.87 -6.46 -2.50
C TYR A 78 1.36 -6.36 -2.15
N GLY A 79 0.78 -5.19 -2.40
CA GLY A 79 -0.65 -4.96 -2.23
C GLY A 79 -1.44 -5.33 -3.49
N ARG A 80 -2.60 -5.98 -3.32
CA ARG A 80 -3.46 -6.31 -4.47
C ARG A 80 -3.84 -5.05 -5.25
N LEU A 81 -3.70 -5.09 -6.56
CA LEU A 81 -3.94 -3.97 -7.48
C LEU A 81 -5.29 -4.05 -8.19
N VAL A 82 -5.72 -5.26 -8.50
CA VAL A 82 -6.94 -5.57 -9.23
C VAL A 82 -7.73 -6.63 -8.46
N GLY A 83 -9.04 -6.52 -8.47
CA GLY A 83 -9.93 -7.49 -7.82
C GLY A 83 -11.39 -7.25 -8.18
N THR A 84 -12.28 -8.11 -7.72
CA THR A 84 -13.72 -7.91 -7.87
C THR A 84 -14.21 -6.86 -6.86
N PRO A 85 -14.83 -5.78 -7.30
CA PRO A 85 -15.43 -4.80 -6.39
C PRO A 85 -16.52 -5.41 -5.50
N SER A 86 -16.66 -4.88 -4.29
CA SER A 86 -17.73 -5.24 -3.36
C SER A 86 -18.31 -4.00 -2.69
N ALA A 87 -19.43 -4.14 -1.97
CA ALA A 87 -20.00 -3.03 -1.21
C ALA A 87 -19.03 -2.46 -0.15
N LEU A 88 -18.15 -3.29 0.41
CA LEU A 88 -17.14 -2.87 1.40
C LEU A 88 -15.85 -2.35 0.76
N ALA A 89 -15.54 -2.79 -0.45
CA ALA A 89 -14.35 -2.43 -1.21
C ALA A 89 -14.76 -2.10 -2.68
N PRO A 90 -15.38 -0.93 -2.91
CA PRO A 90 -15.99 -0.60 -4.20
C PRO A 90 -14.97 -0.25 -5.29
N LYS A 91 -13.73 0.05 -4.92
CA LYS A 91 -12.65 0.44 -5.83
C LYS A 91 -11.39 -0.37 -5.56
N ASN A 92 -10.69 -0.71 -6.63
CA ASN A 92 -9.34 -1.26 -6.56
C ASN A 92 -8.30 -0.15 -6.79
N PRO A 93 -7.03 -0.35 -6.42
CA PRO A 93 -5.97 0.61 -6.73
C PRO A 93 -5.93 1.04 -8.20
N VAL A 94 -6.11 0.12 -9.13
CA VAL A 94 -6.12 0.41 -10.57
C VAL A 94 -7.21 1.39 -10.98
N ASP A 95 -8.36 1.38 -10.31
CA ASP A 95 -9.49 2.28 -10.58
C ASP A 95 -9.21 3.72 -10.13
N LEU A 96 -8.26 3.90 -9.21
CA LEU A 96 -7.90 5.18 -8.61
C LEU A 96 -6.52 5.68 -9.09
N ALA A 97 -5.80 4.89 -9.86
CA ALA A 97 -4.44 5.17 -10.30
C ALA A 97 -4.29 6.54 -10.98
N GLY A 98 -5.32 6.97 -11.72
CA GLY A 98 -5.33 8.27 -12.40
C GLY A 98 -5.38 9.49 -11.46
N ASN A 99 -5.79 9.31 -10.21
CA ASN A 99 -6.14 10.39 -9.27
C ASN A 99 -5.19 10.47 -8.07
N LEU A 100 -3.98 9.92 -8.16
CA LEU A 100 -3.03 9.98 -7.07
C LEU A 100 -2.62 11.42 -6.75
N ASN A 101 -2.53 11.75 -5.47
CA ASN A 101 -2.09 13.05 -4.96
C ASN A 101 -0.56 13.14 -4.87
N GLY A 102 0.10 12.07 -4.46
CA GLY A 102 1.57 11.92 -4.47
C GLY A 102 2.00 10.68 -5.27
N PRO A 103 3.25 10.61 -5.75
CA PRO A 103 3.74 9.43 -6.42
C PRO A 103 3.89 8.25 -5.46
N VAL A 104 3.74 7.03 -5.97
CA VAL A 104 3.84 5.80 -5.18
C VAL A 104 4.91 4.87 -5.75
N LEU A 105 5.79 4.38 -4.88
CA LEU A 105 6.70 3.28 -5.19
C LEU A 105 6.01 1.95 -4.92
N GLY A 106 5.78 1.15 -5.94
CA GLY A 106 5.28 -0.22 -5.85
C GLY A 106 6.43 -1.22 -5.74
N LEU A 107 6.44 -2.03 -4.70
CA LEU A 107 7.46 -3.05 -4.41
C LEU A 107 6.80 -4.43 -4.44
N TYR A 108 7.03 -5.20 -5.50
CA TYR A 108 6.26 -6.40 -5.82
C TYR A 108 7.15 -7.61 -6.04
N GLY A 109 6.62 -8.80 -5.72
CA GLY A 109 7.26 -10.05 -6.05
C GLY A 109 6.81 -10.55 -7.43
N GLY A 110 7.75 -11.02 -8.26
CA GLY A 110 7.45 -11.63 -9.55
C GLY A 110 6.87 -13.04 -9.45
N ASN A 111 7.15 -13.72 -8.33
CA ASN A 111 6.62 -15.06 -8.02
C ASN A 111 5.49 -15.00 -6.98
N ASP A 112 4.60 -14.01 -7.10
CA ASP A 112 3.42 -13.85 -6.25
C ASP A 112 2.15 -14.26 -7.01
N PRO A 113 1.59 -15.46 -6.78
CA PRO A 113 0.39 -15.92 -7.48
C PRO A 113 -0.86 -15.11 -7.15
N GLY A 114 -0.87 -14.39 -6.02
CA GLY A 114 -1.97 -13.50 -5.62
C GLY A 114 -1.96 -12.14 -6.32
N ILE A 115 -0.82 -11.77 -6.95
CA ILE A 115 -0.65 -10.51 -7.69
C ILE A 115 0.12 -10.82 -8.98
N PRO A 116 -0.57 -11.42 -9.98
CA PRO A 116 0.08 -11.79 -11.23
C PRO A 116 0.59 -10.58 -12.00
N GLN A 117 1.62 -10.77 -12.82
CA GLN A 117 2.31 -9.70 -13.53
C GLN A 117 1.36 -8.85 -14.40
N ASP A 118 0.32 -9.43 -14.96
CA ASP A 118 -0.68 -8.69 -15.75
C ASP A 118 -1.42 -7.63 -14.92
N SER A 119 -1.60 -7.85 -13.61
CA SER A 119 -2.19 -6.86 -12.71
C SER A 119 -1.25 -5.68 -12.46
N VAL A 120 0.05 -5.93 -12.39
CA VAL A 120 1.09 -4.90 -12.29
C VAL A 120 1.13 -4.08 -13.59
N ASP A 121 1.06 -4.73 -14.73
CA ASP A 121 1.10 -4.07 -16.04
C ASP A 121 -0.17 -3.22 -16.29
N LYS A 122 -1.34 -3.69 -15.87
CA LYS A 122 -2.58 -2.89 -15.87
C LYS A 122 -2.45 -1.63 -15.01
N MET A 123 -1.86 -1.78 -13.82
CA MET A 123 -1.65 -0.64 -12.93
C MET A 123 -0.66 0.37 -13.51
N LYS A 124 0.46 -0.08 -14.09
CA LYS A 124 1.42 0.78 -14.79
C LYS A 124 0.77 1.56 -15.94
N ALA A 125 -0.06 0.89 -16.73
CA ALA A 125 -0.79 1.54 -17.83
C ALA A 125 -1.77 2.62 -17.32
N ALA A 126 -2.51 2.33 -16.24
CA ALA A 126 -3.42 3.28 -15.63
C ALA A 126 -2.69 4.49 -15.03
N LEU A 127 -1.54 4.29 -14.39
CA LEU A 127 -0.69 5.37 -13.88
C LEU A 127 -0.14 6.25 -15.00
N ALA A 128 0.30 5.65 -16.10
CA ALA A 128 0.82 6.38 -17.27
C ALA A 128 -0.21 7.32 -17.91
N ALA A 129 -1.48 6.94 -17.86
CA ALA A 129 -2.61 7.75 -18.33
C ALA A 129 -3.13 8.78 -17.31
N GLY A 130 -2.62 8.77 -16.08
CA GLY A 130 -3.14 9.52 -14.97
C GLY A 130 -2.54 10.91 -14.75
N SER A 131 -2.70 11.42 -13.52
CA SER A 131 -2.19 12.72 -13.05
C SER A 131 -0.66 12.83 -13.13
N GLY A 132 -0.12 14.03 -12.91
CA GLY A 132 1.33 14.21 -12.82
C GLY A 132 1.98 13.39 -11.71
N ALA A 133 1.31 13.21 -10.58
CA ALA A 133 1.75 12.35 -9.48
C ALA A 133 1.69 10.87 -9.88
N ALA A 134 0.60 10.45 -10.52
CA ALA A 134 0.46 9.09 -11.04
C ALA A 134 1.61 8.71 -11.97
N ARG A 135 1.90 9.55 -12.95
CA ARG A 135 2.97 9.30 -13.95
C ARG A 135 4.39 9.24 -13.35
N LYS A 136 4.59 9.81 -12.17
CA LYS A 136 5.87 9.74 -11.44
C LYS A 136 5.99 8.48 -10.56
N SER A 137 4.92 7.69 -10.46
CA SER A 137 4.96 6.44 -9.68
C SER A 137 5.83 5.40 -10.35
N GLU A 138 6.50 4.59 -9.55
CA GLU A 138 7.46 3.59 -10.01
C GLU A 138 7.13 2.19 -9.49
N PHE A 139 7.58 1.17 -10.21
CA PHE A 139 7.50 -0.22 -9.80
C PHE A 139 8.87 -0.88 -9.79
N VAL A 140 9.17 -1.59 -8.71
CA VAL A 140 10.27 -2.54 -8.63
C VAL A 140 9.67 -3.93 -8.44
N VAL A 141 9.96 -4.83 -9.37
CA VAL A 141 9.53 -6.22 -9.30
C VAL A 141 10.77 -7.08 -9.06
N TYR A 142 10.72 -7.88 -8.00
CA TYR A 142 11.75 -8.86 -7.63
C TYR A 142 11.35 -10.21 -8.21
N PRO A 143 11.98 -10.70 -9.30
CA PRO A 143 11.45 -11.82 -10.11
C PRO A 143 11.16 -13.08 -9.30
N GLU A 144 12.07 -13.44 -8.38
CA GLU A 144 11.98 -14.67 -7.59
C GLU A 144 11.30 -14.49 -6.23
N ALA A 145 10.90 -13.26 -5.89
CA ALA A 145 10.29 -12.99 -4.60
C ALA A 145 8.80 -13.38 -4.60
N PRO A 146 8.35 -14.14 -3.60
CA PRO A 146 6.93 -14.46 -3.42
C PRO A 146 6.20 -13.33 -2.69
N HIS A 147 4.90 -13.53 -2.42
CA HIS A 147 4.14 -12.67 -1.52
C HIS A 147 4.80 -12.56 -0.14
N ALA A 148 4.73 -11.38 0.48
CA ALA A 148 5.30 -11.12 1.80
C ALA A 148 6.81 -11.33 1.92
N PHE A 149 7.58 -11.08 0.85
CA PHE A 149 9.03 -11.26 0.82
C PHE A 149 9.80 -10.39 1.83
N HIS A 150 9.18 -9.36 2.38
CA HIS A 150 9.78 -8.49 3.40
C HIS A 150 9.54 -8.97 4.84
N ALA A 151 8.66 -9.94 5.06
CA ALA A 151 8.29 -10.41 6.39
C ALA A 151 9.31 -11.44 6.92
N ASP A 152 10.29 -11.00 7.70
CA ASP A 152 11.44 -11.78 8.20
C ASP A 152 11.06 -12.97 9.10
N TYR A 153 9.87 -12.98 9.65
CA TYR A 153 9.29 -14.07 10.45
C TYR A 153 8.54 -15.13 9.61
N ARG A 154 8.61 -15.04 8.25
CA ARG A 154 7.90 -15.97 7.35
C ARG A 154 8.86 -16.74 6.44
N PRO A 155 8.51 -17.97 6.03
CA PRO A 155 9.29 -18.73 5.03
C PRO A 155 9.41 -18.02 3.67
N SER A 156 8.49 -17.10 3.37
CA SER A 156 8.50 -16.27 2.16
C SER A 156 9.55 -15.17 2.17
N TYR A 157 10.23 -14.91 3.29
CA TYR A 157 11.24 -13.88 3.40
C TYR A 157 12.36 -14.04 2.37
N ARG A 158 12.71 -12.94 1.72
CA ARG A 158 13.84 -12.86 0.77
C ARG A 158 14.69 -11.67 1.15
N LYS A 159 15.77 -11.93 1.92
CA LYS A 159 16.62 -10.90 2.54
C LYS A 159 17.08 -9.84 1.55
N GLU A 160 17.62 -10.25 0.39
CA GLU A 160 18.16 -9.33 -0.60
C GLU A 160 17.06 -8.40 -1.16
N ALA A 161 15.90 -8.95 -1.51
CA ALA A 161 14.75 -8.17 -1.99
C ALA A 161 14.19 -7.25 -0.90
N ALA A 162 14.14 -7.72 0.35
CA ALA A 162 13.67 -6.93 1.48
C ALA A 162 14.59 -5.75 1.78
N ASP A 163 15.90 -5.98 1.83
CA ASP A 163 16.91 -4.95 2.10
C ASP A 163 16.95 -3.90 0.98
N ASP A 164 16.95 -4.32 -0.28
CA ASP A 164 16.92 -3.40 -1.42
C ASP A 164 15.61 -2.59 -1.43
N GLY A 165 14.47 -3.26 -1.26
CA GLY A 165 13.16 -2.60 -1.20
C GLY A 165 13.08 -1.57 -0.08
N TRP A 166 13.63 -1.87 1.10
CA TRP A 166 13.66 -0.92 2.21
C TRP A 166 14.53 0.31 1.92
N LYS A 167 15.73 0.09 1.36
CA LYS A 167 16.60 1.19 0.92
C LYS A 167 15.89 2.09 -0.11
N ARG A 168 15.22 1.49 -1.10
CA ARG A 168 14.45 2.24 -2.10
C ARG A 168 13.28 2.99 -1.46
N CYS A 169 12.56 2.39 -0.54
CA CYS A 169 11.46 3.02 0.19
C CYS A 169 11.95 4.30 0.91
N ILE A 170 13.03 4.22 1.67
CA ILE A 170 13.59 5.37 2.38
C ILE A 170 14.09 6.45 1.40
N ALA A 171 14.79 6.06 0.34
CA ALA A 171 15.25 6.99 -0.69
C ALA A 171 14.08 7.68 -1.39
N TRP A 172 13.01 6.93 -1.70
CA TRP A 172 11.78 7.44 -2.30
C TRP A 172 11.10 8.50 -1.44
N LEU A 173 10.93 8.22 -0.15
CA LEU A 173 10.32 9.14 0.79
C LEU A 173 11.13 10.44 0.90
N LYS A 174 12.47 10.33 0.99
CA LYS A 174 13.37 11.50 1.00
C LYS A 174 13.27 12.33 -0.29
N ALA A 175 13.31 11.69 -1.45
CA ALA A 175 13.24 12.35 -2.75
C ALA A 175 11.91 13.11 -2.95
N ASN A 176 10.84 12.69 -2.25
CA ASN A 176 9.53 13.33 -2.31
C ASN A 176 9.24 14.26 -1.10
N GLY A 177 10.27 14.68 -0.35
CA GLY A 177 10.17 15.70 0.69
C GLY A 177 9.49 15.25 1.97
N VAL A 178 9.51 13.95 2.29
CA VAL A 178 8.91 13.39 3.51
C VAL A 178 9.91 13.26 4.65
N ALA A 179 11.18 13.03 4.36
CA ALA A 179 12.24 12.83 5.36
C ALA A 179 13.48 13.66 5.02
#